data_5ba3ffc64e561a03a53495bf7a28ee18
#
_entry.id   5ba3ffc64e561a03a53495bf7a28ee18
#
_cell.length_a   1.000
_cell.length_b   1.000
_cell.length_c   1.000
_cell.angle_alpha   90.00
_cell.angle_beta   90.00
_cell.angle_gamma   90.00
#
_symmetry.space_group_name_H-M   'P 1'
#
loop_
_entity.id
_entity.type
_entity.pdbx_description
1 polymer ?
#
loop_
_entity_poly.entity_id
_entity_poly.type
_entity_poly.pdbx_seq_one_letter_code
_entity_poly.pdbx_strand_id
1 'polypeptide(L)'
;MKQTFLVTGGTGFIGSHTTVELQEAGYDVVIADNLSNSKIEVLDGIEKITGIRPAFEKVNLEDKEATERVFQKYPNIEGIIHFAASKAVGESVEKPLMYYRNNVVSLINLLEMMPKYNVKGFIFSSSCTVYGQPKPENLPVTEDAPHQKATSPYGNTKQINEEILNDVVYAGVPYKVIRLRYFNPIGAHPSALIGELPNGVPQNLIPYLTQTAAGIRQQLSVFGDDYNTPDGSCIRDYINVVDLAKAHVIAIERMLDDSKGSEPLETFNIGTGRGVSVLELIRTFEAVTGVKVPHKIVGRREGDIEKVWADPTKANTILGWEAKEL
;
A
#
# COMPACT_ATOMS: atom_id res chain seq x y z
N MET A 1 16.32 16.05 18.91
CA MET A 1 15.80 14.66 19.00
C MET A 1 15.41 14.27 17.58
N LYS A 2 15.58 13.00 17.21
CA LYS A 2 15.08 12.51 15.93
C LYS A 2 13.54 12.56 15.93
N GLN A 3 12.95 12.84 14.77
CA GLN A 3 11.49 12.79 14.61
C GLN A 3 11.05 11.33 14.62
N THR A 4 9.92 11.03 15.27
CA THR A 4 9.38 9.68 15.42
C THR A 4 8.10 9.52 14.62
N PHE A 5 8.00 8.44 13.83
CA PHE A 5 6.82 8.11 13.04
C PHE A 5 6.19 6.78 13.49
N LEU A 6 4.87 6.77 13.56
CA LEU A 6 4.09 5.55 13.75
C LEU A 6 3.80 4.91 12.38
N VAL A 7 4.30 3.70 12.18
CA VAL A 7 4.02 2.90 10.98
C VAL A 7 3.07 1.78 11.36
N THR A 8 1.80 1.90 11.02
CA THR A 8 0.83 0.85 11.27
C THR A 8 0.86 -0.19 10.16
N GLY A 9 0.76 -1.47 10.48
CA GLY A 9 1.00 -2.53 9.49
C GLY A 9 2.49 -2.63 9.10
N GLY A 10 3.39 -2.17 9.97
CA GLY A 10 4.81 -2.03 9.68
C GLY A 10 5.59 -3.34 9.54
N THR A 11 5.03 -4.48 9.96
CA THR A 11 5.61 -5.80 9.67
C THR A 11 5.09 -6.41 8.37
N GLY A 12 4.15 -5.75 7.69
CA GLY A 12 3.66 -6.12 6.37
C GLY A 12 4.66 -5.78 5.24
N PHE A 13 4.30 -6.16 4.00
CA PHE A 13 5.15 -5.99 2.82
C PHE A 13 5.62 -4.55 2.61
N ILE A 14 4.68 -3.61 2.41
CA ILE A 14 5.02 -2.20 2.15
C ILE A 14 5.56 -1.53 3.43
N GLY A 15 4.93 -1.82 4.58
CA GLY A 15 5.29 -1.21 5.86
C GLY A 15 6.73 -1.51 6.30
N SER A 16 7.22 -2.73 6.08
CA SER A 16 8.60 -3.10 6.42
C SER A 16 9.63 -2.37 5.56
N HIS A 17 9.39 -2.26 4.24
CA HIS A 17 10.25 -1.51 3.34
C HIS A 17 10.24 -0.01 3.67
N THR A 18 9.06 0.55 3.96
CA THR A 18 8.94 1.96 4.40
C THR A 18 9.64 2.20 5.73
N THR A 19 9.60 1.24 6.66
CA THR A 19 10.35 1.35 7.93
C THR A 19 11.86 1.41 7.67
N VAL A 20 12.38 0.60 6.75
CA VAL A 20 13.81 0.65 6.35
C VAL A 20 14.16 2.04 5.80
N GLU A 21 13.42 2.54 4.81
CA GLU A 21 13.69 3.82 4.17
C GLU A 21 13.59 4.99 5.17
N LEU A 22 12.63 4.96 6.11
CA LEU A 22 12.54 5.97 7.18
C LEU A 22 13.75 5.95 8.11
N GLN A 23 14.21 4.76 8.53
CA GLN A 23 15.38 4.63 9.40
C GLN A 23 16.66 5.06 8.69
N GLU A 24 16.82 4.73 7.40
CA GLU A 24 17.94 5.19 6.57
C GLU A 24 17.93 6.71 6.35
N ALA A 25 16.74 7.32 6.26
CA ALA A 25 16.56 8.77 6.24
C ALA A 25 16.81 9.44 7.62
N GLY A 26 17.06 8.64 8.66
CA GLY A 26 17.44 9.13 9.99
C GLY A 26 16.28 9.33 10.97
N TYR A 27 15.08 8.86 10.65
CA TYR A 27 13.89 8.91 11.51
C TYR A 27 13.84 7.75 12.49
N ASP A 28 13.20 7.97 13.64
CA ASP A 28 12.82 6.90 14.56
C ASP A 28 11.45 6.34 14.18
N VAL A 29 11.28 5.03 14.28
CA VAL A 29 10.05 4.35 13.88
C VAL A 29 9.48 3.51 15.01
N VAL A 30 8.18 3.67 15.27
CA VAL A 30 7.35 2.78 16.07
C VAL A 30 6.44 2.01 15.13
N ILE A 31 6.51 0.70 15.15
CA ILE A 31 5.61 -0.18 14.39
C ILE A 31 4.43 -0.59 15.26
N ALA A 32 3.20 -0.44 14.76
CA ALA A 32 1.99 -0.99 15.33
C ALA A 32 1.39 -2.03 14.37
N ASP A 33 1.32 -3.29 14.79
CA ASP A 33 0.83 -4.39 13.95
C ASP A 33 0.18 -5.48 14.83
N ASN A 34 -0.87 -6.13 14.33
CA ASN A 34 -1.52 -7.23 15.06
C ASN A 34 -0.98 -8.61 14.66
N LEU A 35 -0.09 -8.68 13.68
CA LEU A 35 0.51 -9.89 13.11
C LEU A 35 -0.51 -10.86 12.49
N SER A 36 -1.67 -10.36 12.05
CA SER A 36 -2.70 -11.20 11.44
C SER A 36 -2.27 -11.76 10.07
N ASN A 37 -1.48 -11.00 9.31
CA ASN A 37 -0.96 -11.39 7.98
C ASN A 37 0.52 -11.08 7.78
N SER A 38 1.28 -11.04 8.86
CA SER A 38 2.72 -10.78 8.88
C SER A 38 3.39 -11.59 9.99
N LYS A 39 4.71 -11.50 10.08
CA LYS A 39 5.51 -12.22 11.05
C LYS A 39 6.41 -11.28 11.84
N ILE A 40 6.63 -11.58 13.12
CA ILE A 40 7.48 -10.76 13.99
C ILE A 40 8.95 -10.76 13.54
N GLU A 41 9.41 -11.84 12.88
CA GLU A 41 10.76 -12.00 12.36
C GLU A 41 11.14 -10.97 11.28
N VAL A 42 10.16 -10.27 10.70
CA VAL A 42 10.40 -9.14 9.80
C VAL A 42 11.22 -8.05 10.49
N LEU A 43 11.06 -7.86 11.81
CA LEU A 43 11.87 -6.91 12.59
C LEU A 43 13.37 -7.27 12.58
N ASP A 44 13.69 -8.56 12.55
CA ASP A 44 15.10 -9.01 12.47
C ASP A 44 15.69 -8.68 11.09
N GLY A 45 14.87 -8.78 10.04
CA GLY A 45 15.24 -8.35 8.67
C GLY A 45 15.53 -6.85 8.61
N ILE A 46 14.63 -6.03 9.16
CA ILE A 46 14.81 -4.57 9.23
C ILE A 46 16.09 -4.21 9.99
N GLU A 47 16.29 -4.79 11.18
CA GLU A 47 17.47 -4.55 12.02
C GLU A 47 18.78 -4.94 11.31
N LYS A 48 18.80 -6.05 10.59
CA LYS A 48 19.98 -6.46 9.81
C LYS A 48 20.31 -5.53 8.65
N ILE A 49 19.31 -4.89 8.06
CA ILE A 49 19.48 -3.93 6.97
C ILE A 49 19.98 -2.59 7.51
N THR A 50 19.29 -2.03 8.50
CA THR A 50 19.49 -0.65 8.97
C THR A 50 20.44 -0.51 10.16
N GLY A 51 20.72 -1.63 10.85
CA GLY A 51 21.43 -1.62 12.15
C GLY A 51 20.57 -1.15 13.33
N ILE A 52 19.29 -0.85 13.10
CA ILE A 52 18.36 -0.32 14.12
C ILE A 52 17.12 -1.20 14.20
N ARG A 53 16.86 -1.79 15.37
CA ARG A 53 15.60 -2.49 15.61
C ARG A 53 14.48 -1.47 15.90
N PRO A 54 13.42 -1.40 15.08
CA PRO A 54 12.32 -0.48 15.35
C PRO A 54 11.58 -0.88 16.64
N ALA A 55 11.01 0.10 17.35
CA ALA A 55 10.07 -0.17 18.42
C ALA A 55 8.83 -0.88 17.87
N PHE A 56 8.27 -1.83 18.61
CA PHE A 56 7.15 -2.65 18.16
C PHE A 56 6.07 -2.76 19.22
N GLU A 57 4.82 -2.51 18.79
CA GLU A 57 3.62 -2.71 19.59
C GLU A 57 2.69 -3.70 18.88
N LYS A 58 2.42 -4.83 19.54
CA LYS A 58 1.40 -5.76 19.04
C LYS A 58 0.02 -5.25 19.42
N VAL A 59 -0.69 -4.66 18.48
CA VAL A 59 -1.97 -3.99 18.73
C VAL A 59 -2.96 -4.21 17.61
N ASN A 60 -4.24 -4.44 17.95
CA ASN A 60 -5.36 -4.35 17.02
C ASN A 60 -5.92 -2.93 17.06
N LEU A 61 -5.79 -2.20 15.95
CA LEU A 61 -6.23 -0.81 15.86
C LEU A 61 -7.76 -0.63 15.85
N GLU A 62 -8.54 -1.71 15.74
CA GLU A 62 -9.99 -1.68 15.98
C GLU A 62 -10.32 -1.40 17.46
N ASP A 63 -9.40 -1.74 18.37
CA ASP A 63 -9.50 -1.45 19.79
C ASP A 63 -8.97 -0.04 20.07
N LYS A 64 -9.90 0.88 20.34
CA LYS A 64 -9.59 2.29 20.59
C LYS A 64 -8.68 2.51 21.80
N GLU A 65 -8.91 1.78 22.89
CA GLU A 65 -8.11 1.90 24.12
C GLU A 65 -6.70 1.35 23.91
N ALA A 66 -6.59 0.22 23.20
CA ALA A 66 -5.29 -0.33 22.82
C ALA A 66 -4.52 0.61 21.89
N THR A 67 -5.21 1.22 20.92
CA THR A 67 -4.63 2.24 20.04
C THR A 67 -4.13 3.44 20.84
N GLU A 68 -4.91 3.94 21.78
CA GLU A 68 -4.51 5.08 22.62
C GLU A 68 -3.28 4.77 23.48
N ARG A 69 -3.15 3.55 24.02
CA ARG A 69 -1.95 3.14 24.79
C ARG A 69 -0.65 3.27 24.01
N VAL A 70 -0.68 3.12 22.67
CA VAL A 70 0.50 3.35 21.82
C VAL A 70 0.94 4.80 21.91
N PHE A 71 0.01 5.76 21.79
CA PHE A 71 0.34 7.19 21.86
C PHE A 71 0.75 7.63 23.28
N GLN A 72 0.16 7.04 24.31
CA GLN A 72 0.60 7.27 25.69
C GLN A 72 2.03 6.81 25.94
N LYS A 73 2.42 5.70 25.36
CA LYS A 73 3.78 5.14 25.47
C LYS A 73 4.80 5.92 24.61
N TYR A 74 4.37 6.44 23.47
CA TYR A 74 5.22 7.18 22.53
C TYR A 74 4.65 8.59 22.26
N PRO A 75 4.72 9.52 23.25
CA PRO A 75 4.06 10.82 23.15
C PRO A 75 4.72 11.78 22.16
N ASN A 76 5.86 11.40 21.58
CA ASN A 76 6.64 12.17 20.60
C ASN A 76 6.38 11.75 19.15
N ILE A 77 5.34 10.97 18.86
CA ILE A 77 4.93 10.65 17.48
C ILE A 77 4.53 11.94 16.77
N GLU A 78 5.23 12.29 15.70
CA GLU A 78 4.97 13.49 14.89
C GLU A 78 4.07 13.23 13.69
N GLY A 79 4.07 12.00 13.17
CA GLY A 79 3.24 11.60 12.04
C GLY A 79 2.94 10.12 12.02
N ILE A 80 1.90 9.77 11.25
CA ILE A 80 1.42 8.39 11.08
C ILE A 80 1.50 8.02 9.60
N ILE A 81 2.01 6.82 9.31
CA ILE A 81 1.86 6.16 8.01
C ILE A 81 0.98 4.95 8.22
N HIS A 82 -0.20 4.96 7.62
CA HIS A 82 -1.24 3.97 7.88
C HIS A 82 -1.34 2.93 6.77
N PHE A 83 -0.67 1.78 6.97
CA PHE A 83 -0.77 0.61 6.09
C PHE A 83 -1.71 -0.47 6.61
N ALA A 84 -1.96 -0.52 7.92
CA ALA A 84 -2.76 -1.58 8.54
C ALA A 84 -4.16 -1.65 7.91
N ALA A 85 -4.38 -2.68 7.10
CA ALA A 85 -5.64 -2.94 6.42
C ALA A 85 -5.70 -4.40 5.93
N SER A 86 -6.90 -4.97 5.87
CA SER A 86 -7.16 -6.15 5.06
C SER A 86 -7.24 -5.74 3.59
N LYS A 87 -6.50 -6.43 2.67
CA LYS A 87 -6.27 -5.95 1.30
C LYS A 87 -6.64 -6.93 0.17
N ALA A 88 -7.08 -8.14 0.50
CA ALA A 88 -7.38 -9.16 -0.50
C ALA A 88 -8.77 -8.95 -1.12
N VAL A 89 -8.82 -8.66 -2.44
CA VAL A 89 -10.06 -8.35 -3.17
C VAL A 89 -11.07 -9.51 -3.04
N GLY A 90 -10.67 -10.75 -3.34
CA GLY A 90 -11.54 -11.92 -3.26
C GLY A 90 -12.08 -12.17 -1.85
N GLU A 91 -11.21 -12.14 -0.81
CA GLU A 91 -11.66 -12.32 0.57
C GLU A 91 -12.64 -11.21 1.00
N SER A 92 -12.49 -9.99 0.48
CA SER A 92 -13.40 -8.90 0.82
C SER A 92 -14.84 -9.17 0.35
N VAL A 93 -15.00 -9.86 -0.77
CA VAL A 93 -16.32 -10.28 -1.27
C VAL A 93 -16.94 -11.34 -0.35
N GLU A 94 -16.13 -12.27 0.15
CA GLU A 94 -16.59 -13.33 1.05
C GLU A 94 -16.86 -12.82 2.47
N LYS A 95 -16.07 -11.83 2.96
CA LYS A 95 -16.10 -11.35 4.35
C LYS A 95 -16.23 -9.81 4.43
N PRO A 96 -17.24 -9.19 3.82
CA PRO A 96 -17.30 -7.73 3.68
C PRO A 96 -17.31 -6.99 5.03
N LEU A 97 -18.05 -7.47 6.01
CA LEU A 97 -18.14 -6.79 7.32
C LEU A 97 -16.82 -6.77 8.07
N MET A 98 -15.99 -7.81 7.93
CA MET A 98 -14.65 -7.83 8.50
C MET A 98 -13.78 -6.72 7.88
N TYR A 99 -13.87 -6.53 6.55
CA TYR A 99 -13.14 -5.47 5.85
C TYR A 99 -13.58 -4.08 6.28
N TYR A 100 -14.88 -3.83 6.35
CA TYR A 100 -15.40 -2.54 6.83
C TYR A 100 -14.96 -2.24 8.26
N ARG A 101 -15.11 -3.22 9.15
CA ARG A 101 -14.70 -3.05 10.56
C ARG A 101 -13.20 -2.77 10.66
N ASN A 102 -12.37 -3.64 10.11
CA ASN A 102 -10.92 -3.51 10.21
C ASN A 102 -10.41 -2.22 9.55
N ASN A 103 -10.82 -1.93 8.31
CA ASN A 103 -10.22 -0.86 7.52
C ASN A 103 -10.77 0.53 7.86
N VAL A 104 -12.02 0.63 8.33
CA VAL A 104 -12.64 1.94 8.63
C VAL A 104 -12.48 2.29 10.11
N VAL A 105 -12.73 1.35 11.03
CA VAL A 105 -12.64 1.64 12.47
C VAL A 105 -11.19 1.94 12.87
N SER A 106 -10.22 1.22 12.33
CA SER A 106 -8.79 1.50 12.60
C SER A 106 -8.38 2.91 12.17
N LEU A 107 -8.86 3.38 10.99
CA LEU A 107 -8.63 4.75 10.55
C LEU A 107 -9.24 5.76 11.54
N ILE A 108 -10.52 5.60 11.89
CA ILE A 108 -11.22 6.52 12.81
C ILE A 108 -10.49 6.60 14.15
N ASN A 109 -10.11 5.46 14.72
CA ASN A 109 -9.38 5.44 16.00
C ASN A 109 -8.06 6.21 15.93
N LEU A 110 -7.30 6.10 14.83
CA LEU A 110 -6.07 6.86 14.65
C LEU A 110 -6.34 8.37 14.51
N LEU A 111 -7.32 8.75 13.69
CA LEU A 111 -7.67 10.16 13.47
C LEU A 111 -8.15 10.85 14.76
N GLU A 112 -8.84 10.14 15.65
CA GLU A 112 -9.24 10.67 16.96
C GLU A 112 -8.03 10.87 17.91
N MET A 113 -6.96 10.07 17.78
CA MET A 113 -5.75 10.23 18.59
C MET A 113 -4.89 11.42 18.14
N MET A 114 -4.91 11.77 16.84
CA MET A 114 -4.01 12.80 16.29
C MET A 114 -4.13 14.16 17.00
N PRO A 115 -5.32 14.78 17.13
CA PRO A 115 -5.42 16.06 17.85
C PRO A 115 -5.13 15.91 19.34
N LYS A 116 -5.45 14.76 19.95
CA LYS A 116 -5.23 14.51 21.38
C LYS A 116 -3.74 14.46 21.74
N TYR A 117 -2.91 13.94 20.82
CA TYR A 117 -1.46 13.76 21.02
C TYR A 117 -0.62 14.69 20.15
N ASN A 118 -1.21 15.75 19.55
CA ASN A 118 -0.53 16.75 18.71
C ASN A 118 0.25 16.14 17.53
N VAL A 119 -0.27 15.07 16.94
CA VAL A 119 0.31 14.46 15.73
C VAL A 119 0.05 15.38 14.54
N LYS A 120 1.10 15.74 13.80
CA LYS A 120 1.06 16.81 12.79
C LYS A 120 0.66 16.33 11.39
N GLY A 121 0.79 15.04 11.11
CA GLY A 121 0.58 14.55 9.77
C GLY A 121 0.16 13.10 9.66
N PHE A 122 -0.60 12.81 8.59
CA PHE A 122 -1.14 11.50 8.30
C PHE A 122 -0.92 11.12 6.84
N ILE A 123 -0.19 10.03 6.60
CA ILE A 123 -0.08 9.44 5.26
C ILE A 123 -0.99 8.23 5.18
N PHE A 124 -1.93 8.31 4.26
CA PHE A 124 -2.89 7.24 4.02
C PHE A 124 -2.47 6.36 2.84
N SER A 125 -2.33 5.08 3.12
CA SER A 125 -2.20 4.02 2.12
C SER A 125 -3.51 3.85 1.36
N SER A 126 -3.72 4.65 0.32
CA SER A 126 -4.84 4.49 -0.58
C SER A 126 -4.50 3.50 -1.71
N SER A 127 -5.34 3.37 -2.71
CA SER A 127 -5.20 2.35 -3.74
C SER A 127 -5.82 2.82 -5.05
N CYS A 128 -5.31 2.34 -6.18
CA CYS A 128 -5.96 2.52 -7.49
C CYS A 128 -7.38 1.94 -7.54
N THR A 129 -7.75 1.07 -6.60
CA THR A 129 -9.11 0.53 -6.48
C THR A 129 -10.20 1.59 -6.20
N VAL A 130 -9.80 2.79 -5.73
CA VAL A 130 -10.72 3.93 -5.57
C VAL A 130 -11.30 4.42 -6.90
N TYR A 131 -10.60 4.19 -8.00
CA TYR A 131 -11.10 4.54 -9.34
C TYR A 131 -12.20 3.61 -9.86
N GLY A 132 -12.38 2.42 -9.22
CA GLY A 132 -13.24 1.37 -9.74
C GLY A 132 -12.73 0.87 -11.11
N GLN A 133 -13.64 0.58 -12.06
CA GLN A 133 -13.28 0.29 -13.45
C GLN A 133 -13.22 1.62 -14.22
N PRO A 134 -12.02 2.17 -14.51
CA PRO A 134 -11.91 3.44 -15.26
C PRO A 134 -12.47 3.29 -16.67
N LYS A 135 -13.08 4.35 -17.20
CA LYS A 135 -13.44 4.40 -18.60
C LYS A 135 -12.19 4.55 -19.47
N PRO A 136 -12.18 4.04 -20.72
CA PRO A 136 -11.02 4.12 -21.61
C PRO A 136 -10.44 5.54 -21.79
N GLU A 137 -11.30 6.56 -21.83
CA GLU A 137 -10.90 7.96 -21.96
C GLU A 137 -10.19 8.54 -20.72
N ASN A 138 -10.27 7.86 -19.59
CA ASN A 138 -9.61 8.23 -18.33
C ASN A 138 -8.33 7.42 -18.08
N LEU A 139 -7.76 6.76 -19.06
CA LEU A 139 -6.51 6.03 -18.95
C LEU A 139 -5.40 6.72 -19.75
N PRO A 140 -4.20 6.92 -19.14
CA PRO A 140 -3.83 6.66 -17.75
C PRO A 140 -4.67 7.49 -16.75
N VAL A 141 -4.92 6.92 -15.53
CA VAL A 141 -5.75 7.63 -14.55
C VAL A 141 -4.95 8.73 -13.85
N THR A 142 -5.51 9.94 -13.83
CA THR A 142 -5.04 11.07 -13.02
C THR A 142 -5.73 11.06 -11.64
N GLU A 143 -5.23 11.87 -10.70
CA GLU A 143 -5.85 12.00 -9.37
C GLU A 143 -7.27 12.58 -9.42
N ASP A 144 -7.58 13.36 -10.47
CA ASP A 144 -8.89 13.97 -10.70
C ASP A 144 -9.84 13.08 -11.51
N ALA A 145 -9.40 11.89 -11.93
CA ALA A 145 -10.26 10.94 -12.64
C ALA A 145 -11.49 10.57 -11.79
N PRO A 146 -12.70 10.54 -12.40
CA PRO A 146 -13.92 10.25 -11.67
C PRO A 146 -13.88 8.89 -10.98
N HIS A 147 -14.19 8.84 -9.70
CA HIS A 147 -14.36 7.58 -8.99
C HIS A 147 -15.61 6.85 -9.53
N GLN A 148 -15.41 5.65 -10.02
CA GLN A 148 -16.50 4.74 -10.36
C GLN A 148 -16.88 3.94 -9.11
N LYS A 149 -18.04 3.27 -9.16
CA LYS A 149 -18.43 2.34 -8.10
C LYS A 149 -17.31 1.32 -7.87
N ALA A 150 -16.90 1.16 -6.63
CA ALA A 150 -15.90 0.14 -6.27
C ALA A 150 -16.36 -1.26 -6.71
N THR A 151 -15.44 -2.03 -7.27
CA THR A 151 -15.71 -3.39 -7.75
C THR A 151 -15.68 -4.44 -6.63
N SER A 152 -15.21 -4.05 -5.44
CA SER A 152 -15.11 -4.93 -4.27
C SER A 152 -15.31 -4.15 -2.96
N PRO A 153 -15.70 -4.84 -1.86
CA PRO A 153 -15.75 -4.24 -0.54
C PRO A 153 -14.41 -3.65 -0.08
N TYR A 154 -13.27 -4.27 -0.42
CA TYR A 154 -11.96 -3.68 -0.18
C TYR A 154 -11.81 -2.30 -0.85
N GLY A 155 -12.08 -2.21 -2.15
CA GLY A 155 -12.03 -0.95 -2.89
C GLY A 155 -12.98 0.09 -2.28
N ASN A 156 -14.17 -0.33 -1.87
CA ASN A 156 -15.14 0.55 -1.22
C ASN A 156 -14.64 1.06 0.15
N THR A 157 -13.94 0.24 0.96
CA THR A 157 -13.34 0.73 2.20
C THR A 157 -12.29 1.81 1.94
N LYS A 158 -11.55 1.75 0.83
CA LYS A 158 -10.60 2.80 0.45
C LYS A 158 -11.32 4.08 0.01
N GLN A 159 -12.42 3.99 -0.77
CA GLN A 159 -13.25 5.16 -1.11
C GLN A 159 -13.83 5.82 0.14
N ILE A 160 -14.46 5.06 1.04
CA ILE A 160 -15.01 5.56 2.31
C ILE A 160 -13.93 6.23 3.16
N ASN A 161 -12.74 5.64 3.26
CA ASN A 161 -11.65 6.21 4.03
C ASN A 161 -11.15 7.54 3.42
N GLU A 162 -11.11 7.68 2.09
CA GLU A 162 -10.80 8.96 1.45
C GLU A 162 -11.89 10.01 1.71
N GLU A 163 -13.17 9.62 1.74
CA GLU A 163 -14.28 10.52 2.10
C GLU A 163 -14.16 10.99 3.56
N ILE A 164 -13.89 10.08 4.49
CA ILE A 164 -13.65 10.44 5.90
C ILE A 164 -12.48 11.44 6.02
N LEU A 165 -11.39 11.22 5.28
CA LEU A 165 -10.26 12.14 5.28
C LEU A 165 -10.60 13.51 4.68
N ASN A 166 -11.44 13.57 3.64
CA ASN A 166 -11.96 14.84 3.12
C ASN A 166 -12.77 15.59 4.20
N ASP A 167 -13.67 14.89 4.88
CA ASP A 167 -14.58 15.49 5.88
C ASP A 167 -13.80 16.03 7.08
N VAL A 168 -12.82 15.29 7.61
CA VAL A 168 -12.04 15.77 8.76
C VAL A 168 -11.16 16.98 8.39
N VAL A 169 -10.57 16.99 7.19
CA VAL A 169 -9.80 18.15 6.74
C VAL A 169 -10.71 19.35 6.49
N TYR A 170 -11.89 19.14 5.89
CA TYR A 170 -12.89 20.19 5.72
C TYR A 170 -13.37 20.77 7.06
N ALA A 171 -13.45 19.94 8.09
CA ALA A 171 -13.78 20.36 9.46
C ALA A 171 -12.65 21.17 10.15
N GLY A 172 -11.49 21.33 9.52
CA GLY A 172 -10.41 22.18 10.02
C GLY A 172 -9.52 21.50 11.06
N VAL A 173 -9.22 20.22 10.91
CA VAL A 173 -8.27 19.52 11.82
C VAL A 173 -6.88 20.15 11.79
N PRO A 174 -6.11 20.10 12.90
CA PRO A 174 -4.81 20.77 13.01
C PRO A 174 -3.64 19.92 12.46
N TYR A 175 -3.89 19.06 11.47
CA TYR A 175 -2.87 18.20 10.86
C TYR A 175 -3.07 18.10 9.34
N LYS A 176 -2.00 17.79 8.64
CA LYS A 176 -2.02 17.59 7.18
C LYS A 176 -2.24 16.12 6.83
N VAL A 177 -2.83 15.86 5.67
CA VAL A 177 -3.12 14.52 5.16
C VAL A 177 -2.56 14.39 3.75
N ILE A 178 -1.78 13.32 3.50
CA ILE A 178 -1.38 12.94 2.13
C ILE A 178 -1.92 11.54 1.85
N ARG A 179 -2.66 11.39 0.75
CA ARG A 179 -3.14 10.10 0.25
C ARG A 179 -2.24 9.65 -0.89
N LEU A 180 -1.65 8.49 -0.75
CA LEU A 180 -0.87 7.85 -1.80
C LEU A 180 -1.70 6.71 -2.38
N ARG A 181 -2.15 6.85 -3.62
CA ARG A 181 -2.93 5.84 -4.35
C ARG A 181 -1.96 4.92 -5.08
N TYR A 182 -1.67 3.75 -4.47
CA TYR A 182 -0.78 2.78 -5.07
C TYR A 182 -1.45 1.99 -6.17
N PHE A 183 -0.62 1.57 -7.13
CA PHE A 183 -1.00 0.55 -8.08
C PHE A 183 -0.56 -0.82 -7.54
N ASN A 184 0.13 -1.67 -8.26
CA ASN A 184 0.43 -3.01 -7.81
C ASN A 184 1.90 -3.11 -7.32
N PRO A 185 2.17 -3.04 -6.01
CA PRO A 185 3.54 -3.15 -5.51
C PRO A 185 4.08 -4.57 -5.71
N ILE A 186 5.31 -4.65 -6.21
CA ILE A 186 6.04 -5.89 -6.48
C ILE A 186 7.50 -5.79 -6.03
N GLY A 187 8.22 -6.90 -6.09
CA GLY A 187 9.65 -6.95 -5.76
C GLY A 187 9.91 -7.27 -4.29
N ALA A 188 11.13 -7.02 -3.87
CA ALA A 188 11.62 -7.22 -2.51
C ALA A 188 12.81 -6.29 -2.27
N HIS A 189 13.24 -6.16 -1.01
CA HIS A 189 14.46 -5.43 -0.71
C HIS A 189 15.69 -6.11 -1.33
N PRO A 190 16.67 -5.37 -1.88
CA PRO A 190 17.87 -5.96 -2.54
C PRO A 190 18.66 -6.92 -1.66
N SER A 191 18.61 -6.77 -0.34
CA SER A 191 19.23 -7.69 0.61
C SER A 191 18.56 -9.07 0.69
N ALA A 192 17.36 -9.24 0.11
CA ALA A 192 16.50 -10.41 0.24
C ALA A 192 16.09 -10.75 1.70
N LEU A 193 16.26 -9.83 2.66
CA LEU A 193 15.93 -10.05 4.07
C LEU A 193 14.47 -9.71 4.40
N ILE A 194 13.81 -8.87 3.58
CA ILE A 194 12.39 -8.54 3.66
C ILE A 194 11.76 -8.58 2.26
N GLY A 195 10.49 -8.94 2.20
CA GLY A 195 9.72 -9.09 0.95
C GLY A 195 8.25 -9.38 1.22
N GLU A 196 7.50 -9.77 0.19
CA GLU A 196 6.10 -10.14 0.33
C GLU A 196 5.96 -11.60 0.77
N LEU A 197 5.72 -11.83 2.07
CA LEU A 197 5.60 -13.14 2.71
C LEU A 197 4.25 -13.29 3.41
N PRO A 198 3.13 -13.40 2.67
CA PRO A 198 1.80 -13.52 3.26
C PRO A 198 1.65 -14.86 4.02
N ASN A 199 0.84 -14.86 5.07
CA ASN A 199 0.45 -16.09 5.74
C ASN A 199 -0.47 -16.92 4.82
N GLY A 200 -0.20 -18.22 4.71
CA GLY A 200 -1.01 -19.14 3.91
C GLY A 200 -0.82 -19.02 2.41
N VAL A 201 -1.93 -19.12 1.65
CA VAL A 201 -1.92 -19.06 0.18
C VAL A 201 -1.88 -17.60 -0.27
N PRO A 202 -0.86 -17.19 -1.08
CA PRO A 202 -0.83 -15.84 -1.61
C PRO A 202 -2.07 -15.50 -2.44
N GLN A 203 -2.60 -14.31 -2.25
CA GLN A 203 -3.72 -13.78 -3.03
C GLN A 203 -3.25 -12.84 -4.16
N ASN A 204 -2.02 -12.34 -4.07
CA ASN A 204 -1.40 -11.48 -5.08
C ASN A 204 -0.62 -12.31 -6.10
N LEU A 205 -0.54 -11.78 -7.33
CA LEU A 205 0.11 -12.46 -8.47
C LEU A 205 1.57 -12.80 -8.19
N ILE A 206 2.40 -11.84 -7.78
CA ILE A 206 3.85 -12.01 -7.67
C ILE A 206 4.26 -13.06 -6.63
N PRO A 207 3.80 -13.04 -5.37
CA PRO A 207 4.18 -14.09 -4.43
C PRO A 207 3.65 -15.47 -4.85
N TYR A 208 2.53 -15.55 -5.54
CA TYR A 208 2.04 -16.82 -6.08
C TYR A 208 2.93 -17.31 -7.24
N LEU A 209 3.29 -16.42 -8.17
CA LEU A 209 4.18 -16.68 -9.30
C LEU A 209 5.55 -17.17 -8.83
N THR A 210 6.18 -16.44 -7.89
CA THR A 210 7.51 -16.80 -7.36
C THR A 210 7.50 -18.13 -6.61
N GLN A 211 6.44 -18.41 -5.84
CA GLN A 211 6.26 -19.72 -5.20
C GLN A 211 6.06 -20.85 -6.24
N THR A 212 5.39 -20.56 -7.36
CA THR A 212 5.24 -21.53 -8.47
C THR A 212 6.59 -21.76 -9.15
N ALA A 213 7.34 -20.70 -9.44
CA ALA A 213 8.68 -20.79 -10.01
C ALA A 213 9.67 -21.57 -9.12
N ALA A 214 9.53 -21.42 -7.79
CA ALA A 214 10.32 -22.16 -6.81
C ALA A 214 9.85 -23.60 -6.57
N GLY A 215 8.81 -24.07 -7.27
CA GLY A 215 8.25 -25.41 -7.12
C GLY A 215 7.45 -25.65 -5.83
N ILE A 216 7.18 -24.60 -5.05
CA ILE A 216 6.34 -24.68 -3.84
C ILE A 216 4.87 -24.89 -4.22
N ARG A 217 4.46 -24.33 -5.37
CA ARG A 217 3.11 -24.48 -5.95
C ARG A 217 3.21 -25.14 -7.30
N GLN A 218 2.21 -25.97 -7.61
CA GLN A 218 2.21 -26.73 -8.86
C GLN A 218 1.93 -25.85 -10.08
N GLN A 219 1.03 -24.89 -9.97
CA GLN A 219 0.54 -24.13 -11.11
C GLN A 219 -0.09 -22.80 -10.69
N LEU A 220 0.18 -21.74 -11.47
CA LEU A 220 -0.45 -20.41 -11.34
C LEU A 220 -1.79 -20.39 -12.09
N SER A 221 -2.82 -19.78 -11.52
CA SER A 221 -4.08 -19.48 -12.22
C SER A 221 -4.06 -18.06 -12.80
N VAL A 222 -4.29 -17.95 -14.12
CA VAL A 222 -4.54 -16.68 -14.82
C VAL A 222 -6.05 -16.50 -14.94
N PHE A 223 -6.59 -15.44 -14.36
CA PHE A 223 -8.03 -15.21 -14.26
C PHE A 223 -8.55 -14.43 -15.47
N GLY A 224 -9.15 -15.15 -16.43
CA GLY A 224 -9.69 -14.60 -17.67
C GLY A 224 -8.66 -14.45 -18.77
N ASP A 225 -9.10 -14.69 -20.02
CA ASP A 225 -8.37 -14.47 -21.27
C ASP A 225 -9.23 -13.78 -22.33
N ASP A 226 -10.35 -13.24 -21.88
CA ASP A 226 -11.40 -12.63 -22.71
C ASP A 226 -11.64 -11.15 -22.38
N TYR A 227 -10.69 -10.50 -21.65
CA TYR A 227 -10.73 -9.06 -21.43
C TYR A 227 -10.36 -8.31 -22.72
N ASN A 228 -10.89 -7.10 -22.86
CA ASN A 228 -10.56 -6.21 -24.00
C ASN A 228 -9.14 -5.62 -23.83
N THR A 229 -8.13 -6.46 -23.93
CA THR A 229 -6.70 -6.20 -23.80
C THR A 229 -5.93 -6.95 -24.91
N PRO A 230 -4.68 -6.62 -25.21
CA PRO A 230 -3.94 -7.24 -26.31
C PRO A 230 -3.80 -8.76 -26.23
N ASP A 231 -3.73 -9.35 -25.03
CA ASP A 231 -3.59 -10.79 -24.84
C ASP A 231 -4.74 -11.42 -24.02
N GLY A 232 -5.81 -10.66 -23.81
CA GLY A 232 -7.01 -11.10 -23.11
C GLY A 232 -6.90 -11.13 -21.60
N SER A 233 -5.70 -10.95 -21.02
CA SER A 233 -5.53 -10.91 -19.56
C SER A 233 -5.58 -9.48 -19.01
N CYS A 234 -5.83 -9.34 -17.69
CA CYS A 234 -5.89 -8.03 -17.03
C CYS A 234 -4.59 -7.24 -17.15
N ILE A 235 -4.70 -5.89 -17.29
CA ILE A 235 -3.55 -4.98 -17.29
C ILE A 235 -3.47 -4.24 -15.96
N ARG A 236 -2.27 -4.17 -15.38
CA ARG A 236 -1.96 -3.44 -14.15
C ARG A 236 -0.66 -2.65 -14.31
N ASP A 237 -0.50 -1.63 -13.49
CA ASP A 237 0.75 -0.91 -13.29
C ASP A 237 1.48 -1.54 -12.11
N TYR A 238 2.66 -2.08 -12.36
CA TYR A 238 3.48 -2.74 -11.35
C TYR A 238 4.61 -1.83 -10.91
N ILE A 239 4.69 -1.55 -9.62
CA ILE A 239 5.67 -0.64 -9.03
C ILE A 239 6.60 -1.38 -8.07
N ASN A 240 7.90 -1.11 -8.13
CA ASN A 240 8.87 -1.65 -7.18
C ASN A 240 8.55 -1.16 -5.76
N VAL A 241 8.52 -2.08 -4.78
CA VAL A 241 8.18 -1.77 -3.39
C VAL A 241 9.18 -0.82 -2.72
N VAL A 242 10.44 -0.82 -3.13
CA VAL A 242 11.46 0.10 -2.60
C VAL A 242 11.18 1.52 -3.10
N ASP A 243 10.85 1.70 -4.39
CA ASP A 243 10.45 2.99 -4.92
C ASP A 243 9.17 3.51 -4.24
N LEU A 244 8.21 2.62 -4.01
CA LEU A 244 7.00 2.96 -3.25
C LEU A 244 7.34 3.38 -1.81
N ALA A 245 8.25 2.68 -1.13
CA ALA A 245 8.69 3.02 0.22
C ALA A 245 9.34 4.42 0.26
N LYS A 246 10.20 4.74 -0.71
CA LYS A 246 10.79 6.08 -0.87
C LYS A 246 9.75 7.17 -1.08
N ALA A 247 8.65 6.88 -1.80
CA ALA A 247 7.55 7.84 -1.95
C ALA A 247 6.96 8.28 -0.60
N HIS A 248 6.91 7.36 0.39
CA HIS A 248 6.41 7.68 1.74
C HIS A 248 7.35 8.61 2.49
N VAL A 249 8.67 8.41 2.38
CA VAL A 249 9.67 9.29 3.00
C VAL A 249 9.55 10.70 2.41
N ILE A 250 9.50 10.81 1.08
CA ILE A 250 9.35 12.09 0.40
C ILE A 250 8.01 12.77 0.78
N ALA A 251 6.93 12.00 0.91
CA ALA A 251 5.63 12.52 1.34
C ALA A 251 5.67 13.04 2.79
N ILE A 252 6.36 12.35 3.71
CA ILE A 252 6.59 12.83 5.09
C ILE A 252 7.37 14.15 5.07
N GLU A 253 8.46 14.22 4.34
CA GLU A 253 9.28 15.43 4.24
C GLU A 253 8.49 16.62 3.66
N ARG A 254 7.67 16.36 2.62
CA ARG A 254 6.77 17.37 2.05
C ARG A 254 5.75 17.86 3.06
N MET A 255 5.16 16.95 3.82
CA MET A 255 4.10 17.25 4.78
C MET A 255 4.61 18.06 5.97
N LEU A 256 5.82 17.80 6.45
CA LEU A 256 6.39 18.44 7.63
C LEU A 256 7.17 19.72 7.32
N ASP A 257 7.55 19.93 6.08
CA ASP A 257 8.28 21.14 5.64
C ASP A 257 7.31 22.12 5.00
N ASP A 258 6.90 23.14 5.76
CA ASP A 258 5.97 24.17 5.28
C ASP A 258 6.53 24.95 4.07
N SER A 259 7.85 24.99 3.88
CA SER A 259 8.49 25.64 2.72
C SER A 259 8.20 24.90 1.41
N LYS A 260 7.82 23.64 1.46
CA LYS A 260 7.43 22.83 0.31
C LYS A 260 5.99 23.10 -0.17
N GLY A 261 5.25 23.99 0.53
CA GLY A 261 3.92 24.44 0.11
C GLY A 261 2.87 23.32 0.06
N SER A 262 2.92 22.37 1.02
CA SER A 262 1.94 21.30 1.08
C SER A 262 0.57 21.82 1.53
N GLU A 263 -0.48 21.40 0.81
CA GLU A 263 -1.87 21.69 1.16
C GLU A 263 -2.34 20.84 2.35
N PRO A 264 -3.42 21.23 3.04
CA PRO A 264 -4.00 20.43 4.14
C PRO A 264 -4.35 19.00 3.74
N LEU A 265 -4.74 18.80 2.47
CA LEU A 265 -5.03 17.50 1.89
C LEU A 265 -4.43 17.41 0.49
N GLU A 266 -3.56 16.44 0.28
CA GLU A 266 -2.98 16.15 -1.03
C GLU A 266 -3.21 14.69 -1.41
N THR A 267 -3.25 14.43 -2.72
CA THR A 267 -3.38 13.07 -3.27
C THR A 267 -2.39 12.90 -4.40
N PHE A 268 -1.71 11.75 -4.44
CA PHE A 268 -0.75 11.40 -5.48
C PHE A 268 -0.94 9.96 -5.94
N ASN A 269 -0.93 9.74 -7.25
CA ASN A 269 -0.83 8.43 -7.86
C ASN A 269 0.62 7.96 -7.81
N ILE A 270 0.84 6.80 -7.21
CA ILE A 270 2.18 6.19 -7.09
C ILE A 270 2.22 4.93 -7.94
N GLY A 271 2.65 5.10 -9.17
CA GLY A 271 2.77 4.08 -10.21
C GLY A 271 3.86 4.43 -11.20
N THR A 272 4.10 3.56 -12.16
CA THR A 272 5.14 3.72 -13.19
C THR A 272 4.64 4.43 -14.45
N GLY A 273 3.32 4.55 -14.61
CA GLY A 273 2.69 5.05 -15.83
C GLY A 273 2.61 4.00 -16.95
N ARG A 274 3.00 2.75 -16.68
CA ARG A 274 3.01 1.66 -17.64
C ARG A 274 2.05 0.54 -17.24
N GLY A 275 1.14 0.22 -18.14
CA GLY A 275 0.28 -0.95 -18.01
C GLY A 275 0.95 -2.22 -18.56
N VAL A 276 1.02 -3.27 -17.74
CA VAL A 276 1.58 -4.58 -18.12
C VAL A 276 0.50 -5.64 -17.88
N SER A 277 0.30 -6.54 -18.84
CA SER A 277 -0.67 -7.62 -18.69
C SER A 277 -0.13 -8.77 -17.83
N VAL A 278 -1.04 -9.57 -17.27
CA VAL A 278 -0.65 -10.74 -16.45
C VAL A 278 0.19 -11.73 -17.27
N LEU A 279 -0.20 -12.02 -18.51
CA LEU A 279 0.54 -12.93 -19.38
C LEU A 279 1.87 -12.33 -19.85
N GLU A 280 1.94 -11.02 -20.09
CA GLU A 280 3.20 -10.33 -20.39
C GLU A 280 4.18 -10.44 -19.22
N LEU A 281 3.71 -10.24 -17.99
CA LEU A 281 4.53 -10.35 -16.78
C LEU A 281 5.08 -11.77 -16.60
N ILE A 282 4.26 -12.81 -16.80
CA ILE A 282 4.71 -14.22 -16.75
C ILE A 282 5.80 -14.47 -17.80
N ARG A 283 5.57 -14.06 -19.05
CA ARG A 283 6.55 -14.23 -20.15
C ARG A 283 7.87 -13.51 -19.85
N THR A 284 7.78 -12.27 -19.34
CA THR A 284 8.96 -11.49 -18.95
C THR A 284 9.74 -12.17 -17.84
N PHE A 285 9.04 -12.63 -16.79
CA PHE A 285 9.68 -13.37 -15.70
C PHE A 285 10.42 -14.62 -16.21
N GLU A 286 9.78 -15.43 -17.07
CA GLU A 286 10.40 -16.61 -17.67
C GLU A 286 11.62 -16.26 -18.52
N ALA A 287 11.53 -15.18 -19.32
CA ALA A 287 12.61 -14.74 -20.18
C ALA A 287 13.85 -14.26 -19.40
N VAL A 288 13.61 -13.51 -18.31
CA VAL A 288 14.70 -12.95 -17.49
C VAL A 288 15.34 -14.00 -16.58
N THR A 289 14.53 -14.88 -15.98
CA THR A 289 15.04 -15.86 -14.99
C THR A 289 15.45 -17.18 -15.60
N GLY A 290 14.98 -17.50 -16.81
CA GLY A 290 15.10 -18.83 -17.42
C GLY A 290 14.22 -19.91 -16.77
N VAL A 291 13.41 -19.55 -15.75
CA VAL A 291 12.57 -20.49 -15.02
C VAL A 291 11.14 -20.49 -15.58
N LYS A 292 10.66 -21.66 -15.98
CA LYS A 292 9.28 -21.82 -16.44
C LYS A 292 8.27 -21.72 -15.29
N VAL A 293 7.17 -21.01 -15.53
CA VAL A 293 6.05 -20.87 -14.59
C VAL A 293 4.83 -21.61 -15.15
N PRO A 294 4.58 -22.85 -14.70
CA PRO A 294 3.38 -23.56 -15.10
C PRO A 294 2.14 -22.73 -14.75
N HIS A 295 1.30 -22.44 -15.74
CA HIS A 295 0.07 -21.68 -15.52
C HIS A 295 -1.08 -22.21 -16.34
N LYS A 296 -2.31 -21.93 -15.89
CA LYS A 296 -3.53 -22.23 -16.61
C LYS A 296 -4.45 -21.02 -16.59
N ILE A 297 -5.20 -20.87 -17.68
CA ILE A 297 -6.27 -19.88 -17.75
C ILE A 297 -7.51 -20.49 -17.07
N VAL A 298 -8.14 -19.69 -16.21
CA VAL A 298 -9.38 -20.02 -15.53
C VAL A 298 -10.41 -18.90 -15.75
N GLY A 299 -11.65 -19.09 -15.32
CA GLY A 299 -12.67 -18.05 -15.44
C GLY A 299 -12.26 -16.74 -14.72
N ARG A 300 -12.86 -15.61 -15.12
CA ARG A 300 -12.63 -14.30 -14.49
C ARG A 300 -12.89 -14.36 -12.99
N ARG A 301 -12.08 -13.66 -12.22
CA ARG A 301 -12.28 -13.51 -10.78
C ARG A 301 -13.22 -12.32 -10.53
N GLU A 302 -14.19 -12.52 -9.64
CA GLU A 302 -15.11 -11.44 -9.25
C GLU A 302 -14.35 -10.29 -8.58
N GLY A 303 -14.72 -9.06 -8.94
CA GLY A 303 -14.10 -7.85 -8.43
C GLY A 303 -12.82 -7.42 -9.15
N ASP A 304 -12.32 -8.19 -10.13
CA ASP A 304 -11.16 -7.76 -10.92
C ASP A 304 -11.53 -6.62 -11.89
N ILE A 305 -10.62 -5.67 -12.00
CA ILE A 305 -10.66 -4.56 -12.98
C ILE A 305 -9.98 -5.04 -14.27
N GLU A 306 -10.54 -4.71 -15.44
CA GLU A 306 -9.96 -5.09 -16.74
C GLU A 306 -8.56 -4.49 -16.93
N LYS A 307 -8.44 -3.17 -16.79
CA LYS A 307 -7.18 -2.46 -16.98
C LYS A 307 -7.13 -1.16 -16.19
N VAL A 308 -5.98 -0.89 -15.58
CA VAL A 308 -5.71 0.37 -14.88
C VAL A 308 -4.20 0.59 -14.75
N TRP A 309 -3.74 1.82 -15.05
CA TRP A 309 -2.37 2.30 -14.80
C TRP A 309 -2.38 3.79 -14.53
N ALA A 310 -1.35 4.28 -13.82
CA ALA A 310 -1.24 5.65 -13.34
C ALA A 310 -0.93 6.64 -14.45
N ASP A 311 -1.38 7.88 -14.26
CA ASP A 311 -0.62 9.06 -14.68
C ASP A 311 0.22 9.52 -13.48
N PRO A 312 1.57 9.38 -13.49
CA PRO A 312 2.44 9.74 -12.36
C PRO A 312 2.88 11.21 -12.39
N THR A 313 2.40 12.01 -13.34
CA THR A 313 2.89 13.40 -13.59
C THR A 313 2.86 14.25 -12.34
N LYS A 314 1.80 14.17 -11.53
CA LYS A 314 1.69 14.95 -10.29
C LYS A 314 2.71 14.51 -9.24
N ALA A 315 2.92 13.20 -9.07
CA ALA A 315 3.95 12.67 -8.17
C ALA A 315 5.35 13.11 -8.62
N ASN A 316 5.63 13.08 -9.94
CA ASN A 316 6.92 13.48 -10.47
C ASN A 316 7.18 14.99 -10.29
N THR A 317 6.19 15.85 -10.53
CA THR A 317 6.37 17.31 -10.57
C THR A 317 6.16 18.00 -9.23
N ILE A 318 5.17 17.57 -8.45
CA ILE A 318 4.77 18.20 -7.19
C ILE A 318 5.40 17.51 -5.98
N LEU A 319 5.33 16.16 -5.93
CA LEU A 319 5.95 15.41 -4.85
C LEU A 319 7.47 15.27 -5.05
N GLY A 320 7.96 15.37 -6.30
CA GLY A 320 9.37 15.21 -6.64
C GLY A 320 9.84 13.75 -6.57
N TRP A 321 8.91 12.82 -6.76
CA TRP A 321 9.14 11.39 -6.76
C TRP A 321 8.95 10.78 -8.14
N GLU A 322 9.79 9.83 -8.51
CA GLU A 322 9.73 9.07 -9.74
C GLU A 322 10.10 7.61 -9.49
N ALA A 323 9.38 6.67 -10.12
CA ALA A 323 9.75 5.25 -10.11
C ALA A 323 11.05 5.05 -10.90
N LYS A 324 12.04 4.40 -10.31
CA LYS A 324 13.37 4.16 -10.90
C LYS A 324 13.61 2.71 -11.26
N GLU A 325 13.04 1.80 -10.49
CA GLU A 325 13.15 0.36 -10.70
C GLU A 325 11.97 -0.11 -11.56
N LEU A 326 12.25 -0.56 -12.78
CA LEU A 326 11.26 -1.05 -13.75
C LEU A 326 11.30 -2.58 -13.90
#